data_af65a0862650002f0060e203a0048f55
#
_entry.id   af65a0862650002f0060e203a0048f55
#
_cell.length_a   1.000
_cell.length_b   1.000
_cell.length_c   1.000
_cell.angle_alpha   90.00
_cell.angle_beta   90.00
_cell.angle_gamma   90.00
#
_symmetry.space_group_name_H-M   'P 1'
#
loop_
_entity.id
_entity.type
_entity.pdbx_description
1 polymer ?
#
loop_
_entity_poly.entity_id
_entity_poly.type
_entity_poly.pdbx_seq_one_letter_code
_entity_poly.pdbx_strand_id
1 'polypeptide(L)'
;MNKRTGKASHPFFNELVAKARVLGPLPTAVVHPVDALSLGGALEAARDGLITPVLVGPEQRIRNAAAELGQSLETVEIVGVPHSHAAGEKAVALAREGSLRALMKGALKTEEVLAPVLDRACGLRTARRLSHVFVMDVPQADRLYFIADAAINISPTLEDLRDIVQNSIDLAL
;
A
#
# COMPACT_ATOMS: atom_id res chain seq x y z
N MET A 1 -30.26 5.66 29.09
CA MET A 1 -29.22 6.52 28.49
C MET A 1 -28.64 5.73 27.31
N ASN A 2 -29.13 6.03 26.10
CA ASN A 2 -28.94 5.22 24.90
C ASN A 2 -27.65 5.69 24.20
N LYS A 3 -26.54 4.95 24.32
CA LYS A 3 -25.33 5.22 23.54
C LYS A 3 -25.59 4.82 22.10
N ARG A 4 -25.99 5.78 21.28
CA ARG A 4 -25.94 5.65 19.82
C ARG A 4 -24.46 5.57 19.44
N THR A 5 -23.95 4.37 19.18
CA THR A 5 -22.74 4.15 18.41
C THR A 5 -23.03 4.47 16.93
N GLY A 6 -23.14 5.76 16.64
CA GLY A 6 -23.19 6.22 15.25
C GLY A 6 -21.83 5.90 14.63
N LYS A 7 -21.83 5.06 13.58
CA LYS A 7 -20.66 4.84 12.74
C LYS A 7 -20.19 6.22 12.27
N ALA A 8 -18.95 6.59 12.58
CA ALA A 8 -18.40 7.88 12.16
C ALA A 8 -18.57 8.01 10.63
N SER A 9 -19.11 9.12 10.18
CA SER A 9 -19.25 9.40 8.75
C SER A 9 -17.90 9.88 8.23
N HIS A 10 -17.38 9.24 7.18
CA HIS A 10 -16.13 9.60 6.49
C HIS A 10 -16.45 10.01 5.05
N PRO A 11 -17.07 11.20 4.83
CA PRO A 11 -17.56 11.60 3.51
C PRO A 11 -16.43 11.78 2.49
N PHE A 12 -15.31 12.36 2.90
CA PHE A 12 -14.17 12.60 2.02
C PHE A 12 -13.46 11.29 1.62
N PHE A 13 -13.34 10.33 2.56
CA PHE A 13 -12.84 9.00 2.24
C PHE A 13 -13.72 8.29 1.20
N ASN A 14 -15.03 8.33 1.38
CA ASN A 14 -15.97 7.72 0.45
C ASN A 14 -15.92 8.38 -0.95
N GLU A 15 -15.76 9.70 -1.01
CA GLU A 15 -15.58 10.44 -2.26
C GLU A 15 -14.26 10.04 -2.95
N LEU A 16 -13.17 9.93 -2.19
CA LEU A 16 -11.87 9.52 -2.70
C LEU A 16 -11.92 8.11 -3.30
N VAL A 17 -12.55 7.17 -2.59
CA VAL A 17 -12.76 5.79 -3.08
C VAL A 17 -13.62 5.78 -4.34
N ALA A 18 -14.68 6.59 -4.39
CA ALA A 18 -15.52 6.69 -5.59
C ALA A 18 -14.75 7.22 -6.80
N LYS A 19 -13.91 8.24 -6.62
CA LYS A 19 -13.03 8.78 -7.68
C LYS A 19 -11.99 7.72 -8.14
N ALA A 20 -11.37 7.00 -7.20
CA ALA A 20 -10.41 5.96 -7.53
C ALA A 20 -11.02 4.83 -8.37
N ARG A 21 -12.24 4.40 -8.07
CA ARG A 21 -12.97 3.38 -8.85
C ARG A 21 -13.19 3.77 -10.31
N VAL A 22 -13.40 5.05 -10.59
CA VAL A 22 -13.60 5.55 -11.98
C VAL A 22 -12.31 5.41 -12.80
N LEU A 23 -11.14 5.49 -12.17
CA LEU A 23 -9.85 5.33 -12.83
C LEU A 23 -9.50 3.87 -13.14
N GLY A 24 -10.25 2.93 -12.58
CA GLY A 24 -10.01 1.49 -12.68
C GLY A 24 -8.96 0.97 -11.70
N PRO A 25 -8.87 -0.36 -11.55
CA PRO A 25 -8.00 -0.98 -10.56
C PRO A 25 -6.52 -0.81 -10.89
N LEU A 26 -5.71 -0.46 -9.89
CA LEU A 26 -4.27 -0.26 -10.03
C LEU A 26 -3.53 -1.59 -9.90
N PRO A 27 -2.71 -2.02 -10.89
CA PRO A 27 -1.84 -3.20 -10.76
C PRO A 27 -0.89 -3.06 -9.57
N THR A 28 -1.04 -3.93 -8.56
CA THR A 28 -0.40 -3.77 -7.25
C THR A 28 0.27 -5.05 -6.80
N ALA A 29 1.59 -5.01 -6.50
CA ALA A 29 2.25 -6.10 -5.81
C ALA A 29 1.86 -6.10 -4.33
N VAL A 30 1.26 -7.17 -3.86
CA VAL A 30 1.03 -7.42 -2.43
C VAL A 30 2.20 -8.23 -1.90
N VAL A 31 3.07 -7.59 -1.14
CA VAL A 31 4.37 -8.14 -0.74
C VAL A 31 4.24 -8.99 0.52
N HIS A 32 4.44 -10.30 0.40
CA HIS A 32 4.41 -11.29 1.48
C HIS A 32 3.08 -11.33 2.28
N PRO A 33 1.91 -11.50 1.63
CA PRO A 33 0.60 -11.53 2.30
C PRO A 33 0.31 -12.95 2.84
N VAL A 34 1.01 -13.34 3.91
CA VAL A 34 1.00 -14.71 4.46
C VAL A 34 0.19 -14.85 5.74
N ASP A 35 -0.63 -13.87 6.08
CA ASP A 35 -1.59 -13.90 7.17
C ASP A 35 -2.98 -13.39 6.73
N ALA A 36 -3.99 -13.69 7.55
CA ALA A 36 -5.38 -13.35 7.26
C ALA A 36 -5.61 -11.83 7.13
N LEU A 37 -4.89 -11.00 7.89
CA LEU A 37 -5.07 -9.56 7.87
C LEU A 37 -4.57 -8.95 6.56
N SER A 38 -3.33 -9.24 6.18
CA SER A 38 -2.71 -8.66 4.98
C SER A 38 -3.34 -9.19 3.69
N LEU A 39 -3.61 -10.49 3.62
CA LEU A 39 -4.28 -11.07 2.47
C LEU A 39 -5.74 -10.61 2.37
N GLY A 40 -6.46 -10.61 3.49
CA GLY A 40 -7.87 -10.16 3.53
C GLY A 40 -8.04 -8.72 3.06
N GLY A 41 -7.19 -7.81 3.54
CA GLY A 41 -7.20 -6.41 3.10
C GLY A 41 -6.91 -6.22 1.61
N ALA A 42 -5.97 -7.00 1.05
CA ALA A 42 -5.68 -6.96 -0.38
C ALA A 42 -6.86 -7.47 -1.22
N LEU A 43 -7.49 -8.57 -0.82
CA LEU A 43 -8.65 -9.13 -1.50
C LEU A 43 -9.89 -8.22 -1.38
N GLU A 44 -10.05 -7.51 -0.26
CA GLU A 44 -11.09 -6.50 -0.08
C GLU A 44 -10.88 -5.32 -1.03
N ALA A 45 -9.67 -4.77 -1.10
CA ALA A 45 -9.32 -3.69 -2.04
C ALA A 45 -9.53 -4.11 -3.51
N ALA A 46 -9.28 -5.38 -3.85
CA ALA A 46 -9.55 -5.91 -5.19
C ALA A 46 -11.06 -6.01 -5.48
N ARG A 47 -11.85 -6.52 -4.53
CA ARG A 47 -13.32 -6.57 -4.63
C ARG A 47 -13.94 -5.18 -4.75
N ASP A 48 -13.34 -4.21 -4.10
CA ASP A 48 -13.74 -2.81 -4.18
C ASP A 48 -13.35 -2.13 -5.51
N GLY A 49 -12.62 -2.82 -6.39
CA GLY A 49 -12.19 -2.31 -7.69
C GLY A 49 -11.06 -1.28 -7.60
N LEU A 50 -10.31 -1.28 -6.50
CA LEU A 50 -9.21 -0.34 -6.28
C LEU A 50 -7.88 -0.86 -6.79
N ILE A 51 -7.63 -2.17 -6.70
CA ILE A 51 -6.39 -2.80 -7.14
C ILE A 51 -6.63 -4.06 -7.96
N THR A 52 -5.68 -4.38 -8.85
CA THR A 52 -5.48 -5.73 -9.38
C THR A 52 -4.28 -6.33 -8.66
N PRO A 53 -4.49 -7.23 -7.68
CA PRO A 53 -3.40 -7.73 -6.85
C PRO A 53 -2.58 -8.79 -7.56
N VAL A 54 -1.25 -8.71 -7.42
CA VAL A 54 -0.29 -9.79 -7.68
C VAL A 54 0.34 -10.13 -6.34
N LEU A 55 0.10 -11.35 -5.85
CA LEU A 55 0.57 -11.80 -4.54
C LEU A 55 2.00 -12.32 -4.65
N VAL A 56 2.95 -11.65 -4.02
CA VAL A 56 4.38 -11.98 -4.10
C VAL A 56 4.85 -12.55 -2.77
N GLY A 57 5.19 -13.85 -2.71
CA GLY A 57 5.60 -14.48 -1.44
C GLY A 57 5.64 -16.01 -1.52
N PRO A 58 5.87 -16.69 -0.37
CA PRO A 58 5.84 -18.15 -0.30
C PRO A 58 4.44 -18.68 -0.61
N GLU A 59 4.27 -19.27 -1.78
CA GLU A 59 2.97 -19.65 -2.35
C GLU A 59 2.14 -20.49 -1.37
N GLN A 60 2.75 -21.51 -0.75
CA GLN A 60 1.99 -22.38 0.18
C GLN A 60 1.47 -21.62 1.39
N ARG A 61 2.24 -20.63 1.91
CA ARG A 61 1.79 -19.80 3.04
C ARG A 61 0.65 -18.87 2.63
N ILE A 62 0.70 -18.31 1.42
CA ILE A 62 -0.38 -17.48 0.87
C ILE A 62 -1.65 -18.32 0.71
N ARG A 63 -1.54 -19.54 0.16
CA ARG A 63 -2.70 -20.44 0.02
C ARG A 63 -3.27 -20.88 1.36
N ASN A 64 -2.43 -21.11 2.37
CA ASN A 64 -2.90 -21.40 3.72
C ASN A 64 -3.68 -20.25 4.34
N ALA A 65 -3.17 -19.01 4.21
CA ALA A 65 -3.88 -17.82 4.68
C ALA A 65 -5.23 -17.61 3.95
N ALA A 66 -5.29 -17.94 2.66
CA ALA A 66 -6.54 -17.90 1.90
C ALA A 66 -7.55 -18.95 2.39
N ALA A 67 -7.08 -20.17 2.68
CA ALA A 67 -7.92 -21.24 3.23
C ALA A 67 -8.49 -20.86 4.62
N GLU A 68 -7.68 -20.25 5.49
CA GLU A 68 -8.13 -19.72 6.79
C GLU A 68 -9.24 -18.66 6.63
N LEU A 69 -9.16 -17.84 5.56
CA LEU A 69 -10.18 -16.84 5.23
C LEU A 69 -11.40 -17.42 4.48
N GLY A 70 -11.35 -18.68 4.04
CA GLY A 70 -12.36 -19.26 3.16
C GLY A 70 -12.42 -18.57 1.79
N GLN A 71 -11.30 -18.00 1.29
CA GLN A 71 -11.22 -17.28 0.02
C GLN A 71 -10.54 -18.14 -1.06
N SER A 72 -11.07 -18.09 -2.30
CA SER A 72 -10.42 -18.68 -3.48
C SER A 72 -9.40 -17.70 -4.07
N LEU A 73 -8.29 -18.24 -4.55
CA LEU A 73 -7.24 -17.49 -5.27
C LEU A 73 -7.13 -17.92 -6.75
N GLU A 74 -8.15 -18.59 -7.32
CA GLU A 74 -8.10 -19.12 -8.68
C GLU A 74 -7.88 -18.04 -9.75
N THR A 75 -8.37 -16.81 -9.51
CA THR A 75 -8.26 -15.69 -10.42
C THR A 75 -7.18 -14.69 -10.02
N VAL A 76 -6.41 -14.97 -8.98
CA VAL A 76 -5.38 -14.07 -8.45
C VAL A 76 -4.00 -14.60 -8.79
N GLU A 77 -3.18 -13.78 -9.43
CA GLU A 77 -1.80 -14.15 -9.76
C GLU A 77 -0.95 -14.27 -8.50
N ILE A 78 -0.18 -15.36 -8.40
CA ILE A 78 0.79 -15.59 -7.32
C ILE A 78 2.17 -15.74 -7.93
N VAL A 79 3.09 -14.89 -7.50
CA VAL A 79 4.52 -14.97 -7.81
C VAL A 79 5.23 -15.61 -6.63
N GLY A 80 5.52 -16.91 -6.75
CA GLY A 80 6.13 -17.71 -5.70
C GLY A 80 7.60 -17.33 -5.47
N VAL A 81 7.95 -17.01 -4.22
CA VAL A 81 9.34 -16.75 -3.75
C VAL A 81 9.51 -17.33 -2.34
N PRO A 82 10.77 -17.66 -1.93
CA PRO A 82 10.97 -18.46 -0.72
C PRO A 82 10.72 -17.73 0.62
N HIS A 83 10.92 -16.41 0.69
CA HIS A 83 10.84 -15.65 1.95
C HIS A 83 10.53 -14.16 1.72
N SER A 84 10.36 -13.40 2.80
CA SER A 84 9.94 -11.99 2.78
C SER A 84 10.92 -11.06 2.04
N HIS A 85 12.24 -11.22 2.23
CA HIS A 85 13.23 -10.42 1.50
C HIS A 85 13.14 -10.64 -0.01
N ALA A 86 13.07 -11.91 -0.45
CA ALA A 86 12.89 -12.23 -1.87
C ALA A 86 11.55 -11.68 -2.41
N ALA A 87 10.51 -11.58 -1.57
CA ALA A 87 9.25 -10.97 -1.97
C ALA A 87 9.38 -9.47 -2.22
N GLY A 88 10.12 -8.76 -1.36
CA GLY A 88 10.42 -7.34 -1.56
C GLY A 88 11.21 -7.08 -2.84
N GLU A 89 12.30 -7.82 -3.05
CA GLU A 89 13.15 -7.72 -4.24
C GLU A 89 12.37 -8.01 -5.53
N LYS A 90 11.57 -9.09 -5.54
CA LYS A 90 10.78 -9.47 -6.71
C LYS A 90 9.69 -8.44 -7.02
N ALA A 91 9.01 -7.91 -6.01
CA ALA A 91 7.99 -6.88 -6.18
C ALA A 91 8.58 -5.59 -6.78
N VAL A 92 9.76 -5.17 -6.32
CA VAL A 92 10.49 -4.02 -6.87
C VAL A 92 10.92 -4.26 -8.32
N ALA A 93 11.40 -5.47 -8.65
CA ALA A 93 11.76 -5.82 -10.03
C ALA A 93 10.55 -5.71 -10.97
N LEU A 94 9.40 -6.28 -10.59
CA LEU A 94 8.14 -6.18 -11.36
C LEU A 94 7.66 -4.74 -11.53
N ALA A 95 7.82 -3.90 -10.49
CA ALA A 95 7.49 -2.48 -10.60
C ALA A 95 8.43 -1.73 -11.57
N ARG A 96 9.72 -2.06 -11.58
CA ARG A 96 10.69 -1.48 -12.54
C ARG A 96 10.43 -1.89 -13.99
N GLU A 97 9.96 -3.11 -14.20
CA GLU A 97 9.54 -3.60 -15.52
C GLU A 97 8.26 -2.91 -16.02
N GLY A 98 7.58 -2.13 -15.16
CA GLY A 98 6.35 -1.41 -15.50
C GLY A 98 5.07 -2.25 -15.44
N SER A 99 5.17 -3.53 -15.08
CA SER A 99 4.01 -4.42 -14.94
C SER A 99 3.15 -4.09 -13.72
N LEU A 100 3.75 -3.53 -12.68
CA LEU A 100 3.08 -3.11 -11.45
C LEU A 100 3.34 -1.63 -11.16
N ARG A 101 2.34 -0.96 -10.59
CA ARG A 101 2.36 0.49 -10.34
C ARG A 101 2.33 0.87 -8.87
N ALA A 102 2.03 -0.09 -8.00
CA ALA A 102 2.03 0.10 -6.56
C ALA A 102 2.59 -1.13 -5.84
N LEU A 103 3.10 -0.92 -4.64
CA LEU A 103 3.51 -1.96 -3.69
C LEU A 103 2.65 -1.84 -2.44
N MET A 104 1.97 -2.92 -2.05
CA MET A 104 1.21 -3.03 -0.82
C MET A 104 1.96 -3.95 0.15
N LYS A 105 2.33 -3.42 1.32
CA LYS A 105 3.04 -4.18 2.34
C LYS A 105 2.11 -5.19 3.00
N GLY A 106 2.50 -6.46 3.00
CA GLY A 106 1.84 -7.54 3.72
C GLY A 106 2.46 -7.80 5.10
N ALA A 107 2.60 -9.08 5.44
CA ALA A 107 3.09 -9.57 6.74
C ALA A 107 4.63 -9.62 6.80
N LEU A 108 5.28 -8.48 6.68
CA LEU A 108 6.73 -8.33 6.80
C LEU A 108 7.06 -6.96 7.42
N LYS A 109 8.30 -6.77 7.85
CA LYS A 109 8.76 -5.49 8.40
C LYS A 109 8.84 -4.42 7.31
N THR A 110 8.61 -3.16 7.69
CA THR A 110 8.68 -2.03 6.75
C THR A 110 10.06 -1.91 6.10
N GLU A 111 11.13 -2.17 6.84
CA GLU A 111 12.50 -2.17 6.33
C GLU A 111 12.73 -3.20 5.22
N GLU A 112 12.07 -4.37 5.28
CA GLU A 112 12.19 -5.43 4.27
C GLU A 112 11.54 -5.02 2.92
N VAL A 113 10.60 -4.09 2.94
CA VAL A 113 10.04 -3.48 1.71
C VAL A 113 10.87 -2.27 1.29
N LEU A 114 11.25 -1.42 2.23
CA LEU A 114 11.95 -0.17 1.91
C LEU A 114 13.40 -0.41 1.45
N ALA A 115 14.10 -1.42 1.96
CA ALA A 115 15.47 -1.70 1.55
C ALA A 115 15.60 -1.93 0.03
N PRO A 116 14.85 -2.85 -0.60
CA PRO A 116 14.90 -3.01 -2.06
C PRO A 116 14.34 -1.81 -2.82
N VAL A 117 13.34 -1.09 -2.30
CA VAL A 117 12.81 0.15 -2.91
C VAL A 117 13.89 1.24 -2.98
N LEU A 118 14.70 1.36 -1.93
CA LEU A 118 15.74 2.39 -1.80
C LEU A 118 17.11 1.95 -2.34
N ASP A 119 17.24 0.75 -2.87
CA ASP A 119 18.49 0.29 -3.47
C ASP A 119 18.94 1.24 -4.61
N ARG A 120 20.23 1.54 -4.67
CA ARG A 120 20.78 2.50 -5.63
C ARG A 120 20.87 1.95 -7.05
N ALA A 121 21.09 0.66 -7.20
CA ALA A 121 21.32 0.01 -8.49
C ALA A 121 20.02 -0.53 -9.11
N CYS A 122 19.17 -1.13 -8.27
CA CYS A 122 17.98 -1.86 -8.71
C CYS A 122 16.67 -1.46 -8.02
N GLY A 123 16.66 -0.39 -7.21
CA GLY A 123 15.46 0.12 -6.55
C GLY A 123 14.60 1.03 -7.40
N LEU A 124 13.67 1.72 -6.75
CA LEU A 124 12.70 2.66 -7.36
C LEU A 124 13.04 4.12 -7.04
N ARG A 125 14.28 4.41 -6.67
CA ARG A 125 14.70 5.77 -6.32
C ARG A 125 14.54 6.73 -7.49
N THR A 126 14.09 7.92 -7.18
CA THR A 126 14.11 9.08 -8.06
C THR A 126 15.09 10.15 -7.54
N ALA A 127 15.13 11.32 -8.15
CA ALA A 127 15.86 12.48 -7.62
C ALA A 127 15.23 13.05 -6.34
N ARG A 128 13.97 12.70 -6.06
CA ARG A 128 13.20 13.22 -4.93
C ARG A 128 13.31 12.29 -3.71
N ARG A 129 13.33 12.87 -2.52
CA ARG A 129 13.32 12.11 -1.26
C ARG A 129 12.02 11.32 -1.10
N LEU A 130 12.12 10.04 -0.72
CA LEU A 130 10.95 9.26 -0.32
C LEU A 130 10.39 9.81 0.98
N SER A 131 9.08 9.93 1.07
CA SER A 131 8.38 10.40 2.27
C SER A 131 7.09 9.62 2.51
N HIS A 132 6.58 9.69 3.74
CA HIS A 132 5.31 9.11 4.15
C HIS A 132 4.24 10.21 4.24
N VAL A 133 3.04 9.93 3.75
CA VAL A 133 1.90 10.85 3.87
C VAL A 133 0.67 10.08 4.38
N PHE A 134 0.10 10.54 5.50
CA PHE A 134 -1.25 10.17 5.91
C PHE A 134 -2.26 11.12 5.29
N VAL A 135 -3.32 10.59 4.70
CA VAL A 135 -4.51 11.33 4.30
C VAL A 135 -5.61 11.02 5.32
N MET A 136 -5.97 12.02 6.13
CA MET A 136 -6.86 11.85 7.27
C MET A 136 -8.22 12.47 7.00
N ASP A 137 -9.27 11.64 7.04
CA ASP A 137 -10.66 12.09 7.10
C ASP A 137 -11.10 12.13 8.57
N VAL A 138 -11.02 13.32 9.16
CA VAL A 138 -11.31 13.55 10.57
C VAL A 138 -12.79 13.84 10.75
N PRO A 139 -13.53 13.10 11.60
CA PRO A 139 -14.94 13.36 11.87
C PRO A 139 -15.20 14.84 12.25
N GLN A 140 -16.21 15.46 11.65
CA GLN A 140 -16.59 16.86 11.82
C GLN A 140 -15.63 17.90 11.21
N ALA A 141 -14.55 17.49 10.56
CA ALA A 141 -13.74 18.41 9.77
C ALA A 141 -14.41 18.71 8.42
N ASP A 142 -14.11 19.88 7.86
CA ASP A 142 -14.61 20.35 6.57
C ASP A 142 -13.67 20.03 5.40
N ARG A 143 -12.60 19.29 5.67
CA ARG A 143 -11.53 18.96 4.69
C ARG A 143 -10.72 17.73 5.09
N LEU A 144 -9.97 17.19 4.13
CA LEU A 144 -8.90 16.23 4.40
C LEU A 144 -7.65 16.92 4.96
N TYR A 145 -6.96 16.23 5.86
CA TYR A 145 -5.65 16.65 6.36
C TYR A 145 -4.56 15.72 5.83
N PHE A 146 -3.46 16.31 5.35
CA PHE A 146 -2.28 15.60 4.91
C PHE A 146 -1.20 15.77 5.97
N ILE A 147 -0.72 14.66 6.55
CA ILE A 147 0.32 14.66 7.59
C ILE A 147 1.55 13.96 7.04
N ALA A 148 2.65 14.71 6.90
CA ALA A 148 3.94 14.24 6.40
C ALA A 148 5.09 14.92 7.16
N ASP A 149 6.20 14.26 7.40
CA ASP A 149 6.53 12.85 7.30
C ASP A 149 6.51 12.24 8.71
N ALA A 150 5.69 11.22 8.92
CA ALA A 150 5.51 10.66 10.26
C ALA A 150 6.31 9.37 10.50
N ALA A 151 7.00 8.80 9.49
CA ALA A 151 7.48 7.44 9.62
C ALA A 151 8.82 7.12 8.91
N ILE A 152 9.33 7.95 8.01
CA ILE A 152 10.48 7.60 7.18
C ILE A 152 11.72 8.45 7.48
N ASN A 153 11.58 9.77 7.58
CA ASN A 153 12.71 10.68 7.74
C ASN A 153 12.86 11.14 9.20
N ILE A 154 13.92 10.73 9.90
CA ILE A 154 14.11 11.02 11.35
C ILE A 154 14.71 12.41 11.55
N SER A 155 15.49 12.98 10.75
CA SER A 155 16.10 14.31 10.90
C SER A 155 16.30 14.91 9.51
N PRO A 156 15.20 15.34 8.86
CA PRO A 156 15.27 15.83 7.50
C PRO A 156 16.04 17.16 7.42
N THR A 157 16.85 17.32 6.39
CA THR A 157 17.47 18.61 6.02
C THR A 157 16.41 19.53 5.41
N LEU A 158 16.77 20.79 5.15
CA LEU A 158 15.87 21.73 4.47
C LEU A 158 15.48 21.24 3.06
N GLU A 159 16.41 20.61 2.33
CA GLU A 159 16.12 20.01 1.01
C GLU A 159 15.18 18.83 1.13
N ASP A 160 15.39 17.94 2.12
CA ASP A 160 14.48 16.82 2.39
C ASP A 160 13.07 17.34 2.74
N LEU A 161 12.95 18.40 3.56
CA LEU A 161 11.67 19.01 3.91
C LEU A 161 10.96 19.58 2.67
N ARG A 162 11.67 20.21 1.77
CA ARG A 162 11.10 20.69 0.50
C ARG A 162 10.50 19.53 -0.30
N ASP A 163 11.21 18.42 -0.42
CA ASP A 163 10.75 17.24 -1.16
C ASP A 163 9.54 16.59 -0.47
N ILE A 164 9.56 16.48 0.87
CA ILE A 164 8.44 15.96 1.67
C ILE A 164 7.16 16.78 1.44
N VAL A 165 7.28 18.12 1.50
CA VAL A 165 6.15 19.03 1.26
C VAL A 165 5.66 18.91 -0.18
N GLN A 166 6.57 18.87 -1.15
CA GLN A 166 6.20 18.73 -2.56
C GLN A 166 5.50 17.40 -2.85
N ASN A 167 5.94 16.28 -2.24
CA ASN A 167 5.26 14.99 -2.36
C ASN A 167 3.81 15.06 -1.84
N SER A 168 3.59 15.79 -0.75
CA SER A 168 2.25 15.97 -0.17
C SER A 168 1.36 16.85 -1.06
N ILE A 169 1.91 17.88 -1.68
CA ILE A 169 1.20 18.74 -2.64
C ILE A 169 0.81 17.95 -3.88
N ASP A 170 1.75 17.18 -4.45
CA ASP A 170 1.50 16.37 -5.65
C ASP A 170 0.44 15.28 -5.40
N LEU A 171 0.35 14.78 -4.16
CA LEU A 171 -0.69 13.82 -3.78
C LEU A 171 -2.07 14.48 -3.60
N ALA A 172 -2.11 15.75 -3.21
CA ALA A 172 -3.35 16.48 -2.93
C ALA A 172 -4.03 17.05 -4.18
N LEU A 173 -3.28 17.24 -5.29
CA LEU A 173 -3.75 17.81 -6.56
C LEU A 173 -4.23 16.73 -7.54
#